data_0ea8f70893ade54ae101fa894aa3f449
#
_entry.id   0ea8f70893ade54ae101fa894aa3f449
#
_cell.length_a   1.000
_cell.length_b   1.000
_cell.length_c   1.000
_cell.angle_alpha   90.00
_cell.angle_beta   90.00
_cell.angle_gamma   90.00
#
_symmetry.space_group_name_H-M   'P 1'
#
loop_
_entity.id
_entity.type
_entity.pdbx_description
1 polymer ?
#
loop_
_entity_poly.entity_id
_entity_poly.type
_entity_poly.pdbx_seq_one_letter_code
_entity_poly.pdbx_strand_id
1 'polypeptide(L)'
;MTDIPTPDPAPLAYFDPGDGRKIAYRHRPNDPRVTGPTLVFLPGYGSDMEGTKAVEIDRFAAAAGLAYLRFDYSGTGSSGGDFADGTLTRWLDDALSAIDLLVEGPVLLVGSSMGGWIALHAALKRPKRVAAIVGVAAAPDFTDWGYTPEQRQSLIDTARFETSNADGGPPLVTHARFVASGAALRMLHSPILIDCPVRLIHGDKDEDVPVGVAFKLLESIHSGDVQLHLIKLGDHRLSKPHEIEALIRAIAVLAEKLS
;
A
#
# COMPACT_ATOMS: atom_id res chain seq x y z
N MET A 1 -11.06 -16.70 22.26
CA MET A 1 -9.88 -16.07 21.65
C MET A 1 -8.89 -15.84 22.77
N THR A 2 -7.79 -16.56 22.79
CA THR A 2 -6.70 -16.34 23.74
C THR A 2 -6.11 -14.97 23.42
N ASP A 3 -6.07 -14.08 24.43
CA ASP A 3 -5.38 -12.79 24.36
C ASP A 3 -3.89 -13.02 24.04
N ILE A 4 -3.55 -13.02 22.76
CA ILE A 4 -2.15 -13.01 22.35
C ILE A 4 -1.65 -11.61 22.68
N PRO A 5 -0.65 -11.45 23.58
CA PRO A 5 -0.13 -10.14 23.89
C PRO A 5 0.35 -9.45 22.62
N THR A 6 -0.02 -8.18 22.47
CA THR A 6 0.47 -7.38 21.34
C THR A 6 1.99 -7.34 21.42
N PRO A 7 2.70 -7.86 20.41
CA PRO A 7 4.16 -7.82 20.41
C PRO A 7 4.62 -6.36 20.36
N ASP A 8 5.75 -6.07 21.03
CA ASP A 8 6.37 -4.76 20.91
C ASP A 8 6.67 -4.46 19.42
N PRO A 9 6.36 -3.24 18.96
CA PRO A 9 6.69 -2.86 17.60
C PRO A 9 8.20 -2.90 17.39
N ALA A 10 8.62 -3.29 16.18
CA ALA A 10 10.02 -3.20 15.80
C ALA A 10 10.52 -1.74 15.97
N PRO A 11 11.78 -1.50 16.37
CA PRO A 11 12.30 -0.16 16.61
C PRO A 11 12.19 0.70 15.34
N LEU A 12 11.93 2.01 15.55
CA LEU A 12 11.96 2.99 14.47
C LEU A 12 13.40 3.19 14.02
N ALA A 13 13.63 3.06 12.73
CA ALA A 13 14.92 3.27 12.09
C ALA A 13 14.78 4.14 10.84
N TYR A 14 15.89 4.52 10.23
CA TYR A 14 15.91 5.36 9.04
C TYR A 14 16.93 4.85 8.05
N PHE A 15 16.65 4.99 6.76
CA PHE A 15 17.61 4.76 5.69
C PHE A 15 17.62 5.92 4.71
N ASP A 16 18.72 6.04 3.97
CA ASP A 16 18.88 6.98 2.85
C ASP A 16 18.96 6.15 1.56
N PRO A 17 18.08 6.38 0.58
CA PRO A 17 18.16 5.73 -0.75
C PRO A 17 19.41 6.13 -1.56
N GLY A 18 20.22 7.06 -1.09
CA GLY A 18 21.45 7.53 -1.75
C GLY A 18 21.36 8.95 -2.30
N ASP A 19 20.28 9.67 -2.00
CA ASP A 19 20.05 11.06 -2.44
C ASP A 19 19.76 12.03 -1.30
N GLY A 20 20.05 11.62 -0.03
CA GLY A 20 19.88 12.42 1.16
C GLY A 20 18.48 12.41 1.76
N ARG A 21 17.54 11.62 1.23
CA ARG A 21 16.23 11.42 1.84
C ARG A 21 16.36 10.63 3.13
N LYS A 22 15.60 10.99 4.14
CA LYS A 22 15.51 10.27 5.39
C LYS A 22 14.19 9.53 5.48
N ILE A 23 14.20 8.24 5.13
CA ILE A 23 13.02 7.39 5.10
C ILE A 23 12.91 6.59 6.39
N ALA A 24 11.80 6.79 7.12
CA ALA A 24 11.50 6.09 8.37
C ALA A 24 10.92 4.70 8.08
N TYR A 25 11.35 3.70 8.83
CA TYR A 25 10.84 2.34 8.72
C TYR A 25 10.88 1.59 10.04
N ARG A 26 10.10 0.50 10.10
CA ARG A 26 10.20 -0.57 11.10
C ARG A 26 10.36 -1.90 10.38
N HIS A 27 11.36 -2.65 10.78
CA HIS A 27 11.64 -3.97 10.20
C HIS A 27 11.71 -5.03 11.29
N ARG A 28 10.79 -5.99 11.23
CA ARG A 28 10.80 -7.20 12.05
C ARG A 28 11.50 -8.30 11.24
N PRO A 29 12.59 -8.88 11.75
CA PRO A 29 13.22 -10.03 11.10
C PRO A 29 12.31 -11.27 11.22
N ASN A 30 12.49 -12.24 10.33
CA ASN A 30 11.86 -13.55 10.47
C ASN A 30 12.45 -14.37 11.65
N ASP A 31 11.65 -15.28 12.17
CA ASP A 31 12.18 -16.39 12.97
C ASP A 31 13.09 -17.24 12.06
N PRO A 32 14.34 -17.53 12.44
CA PRO A 32 15.25 -18.34 11.61
C PRO A 32 14.74 -19.74 11.24
N ARG A 33 13.72 -20.23 11.95
CA ARG A 33 13.06 -21.52 11.69
C ARG A 33 11.93 -21.43 10.66
N VAL A 34 11.54 -20.22 10.29
CA VAL A 34 10.43 -19.97 9.37
C VAL A 34 11.00 -19.51 8.04
N THR A 35 10.62 -20.21 6.97
CA THR A 35 10.84 -19.78 5.59
C THR A 35 9.61 -19.06 5.07
N GLY A 36 9.79 -18.12 4.17
CA GLY A 36 8.68 -17.38 3.57
C GLY A 36 9.10 -16.01 3.06
N PRO A 37 8.20 -15.31 2.36
CA PRO A 37 8.49 -13.97 1.87
C PRO A 37 8.51 -12.96 3.02
N THR A 38 9.29 -11.89 2.85
CA THR A 38 9.10 -10.70 3.70
C THR A 38 7.80 -10.00 3.32
N LEU A 39 6.93 -9.77 4.29
CA LEU A 39 5.76 -8.92 4.10
C LEU A 39 6.21 -7.47 4.01
N VAL A 40 5.72 -6.70 3.03
CA VAL A 40 6.03 -5.27 2.90
C VAL A 40 4.73 -4.49 2.78
N PHE A 41 4.47 -3.58 3.73
CA PHE A 41 3.28 -2.74 3.70
C PHE A 41 3.54 -1.40 3.03
N LEU A 42 2.64 -1.04 2.12
CA LEU A 42 2.65 0.20 1.33
C LEU A 42 1.43 1.03 1.71
N PRO A 43 1.60 2.15 2.45
CA PRO A 43 0.50 3.00 2.90
C PRO A 43 -0.29 3.65 1.76
N GLY A 44 -1.52 4.10 2.08
CA GLY A 44 -2.35 4.92 1.21
C GLY A 44 -1.92 6.40 1.19
N TYR A 45 -2.56 7.18 0.32
CA TYR A 45 -2.36 8.63 0.23
C TYR A 45 -2.79 9.31 1.54
N GLY A 46 -1.88 10.13 2.11
CA GLY A 46 -2.12 10.79 3.40
C GLY A 46 -2.14 9.86 4.61
N SER A 47 -1.69 8.62 4.47
CA SER A 47 -1.55 7.63 5.55
C SER A 47 -0.08 7.39 5.89
N ASP A 48 0.16 6.62 6.95
CA ASP A 48 1.49 6.26 7.44
C ASP A 48 1.61 4.77 7.82
N MET A 49 2.80 4.39 8.28
CA MET A 49 3.12 3.02 8.68
C MET A 49 2.54 2.61 10.06
N GLU A 50 1.89 3.51 10.78
CA GLU A 50 1.31 3.23 12.11
C GLU A 50 -0.23 3.02 12.04
N GLY A 51 -0.81 3.10 10.85
CA GLY A 51 -2.25 2.86 10.65
C GLY A 51 -2.68 1.44 11.02
N THR A 52 -3.98 1.26 11.31
CA THR A 52 -4.56 -0.01 11.81
C THR A 52 -4.12 -1.23 11.01
N LYS A 53 -4.21 -1.19 9.68
CA LYS A 53 -3.81 -2.34 8.83
C LYS A 53 -2.32 -2.68 9.00
N ALA A 54 -1.45 -1.68 9.02
CA ALA A 54 -0.01 -1.88 9.18
C ALA A 54 0.32 -2.55 10.53
N VAL A 55 -0.34 -2.12 11.61
CA VAL A 55 -0.14 -2.67 12.95
C VAL A 55 -0.70 -4.09 13.07
N GLU A 56 -1.88 -4.37 12.50
CA GLU A 56 -2.46 -5.70 12.56
C GLU A 56 -1.67 -6.73 11.72
N ILE A 57 -1.08 -6.30 10.61
CA ILE A 57 -0.13 -7.13 9.83
C ILE A 57 1.15 -7.40 10.65
N ASP A 58 1.65 -6.42 11.43
CA ASP A 58 2.81 -6.63 12.31
C ASP A 58 2.51 -7.68 13.39
N ARG A 59 1.32 -7.64 14.00
CA ARG A 59 0.88 -8.66 14.96
C ARG A 59 0.84 -10.06 14.34
N PHE A 60 0.26 -10.15 13.15
CA PHE A 60 0.21 -11.41 12.41
C PHE A 60 1.62 -11.91 12.08
N ALA A 61 2.48 -11.06 11.52
CA ALA A 61 3.85 -11.41 11.15
C ALA A 61 4.64 -11.92 12.36
N ALA A 62 4.53 -11.23 13.51
CA ALA A 62 5.15 -11.66 14.76
C ALA A 62 4.67 -13.05 15.21
N ALA A 63 3.35 -13.30 15.18
CA ALA A 63 2.76 -14.57 15.56
C ALA A 63 3.15 -15.71 14.59
N ALA A 64 3.28 -15.41 13.31
CA ALA A 64 3.66 -16.37 12.26
C ALA A 64 5.19 -16.55 12.11
N GLY A 65 6.00 -15.73 12.80
CA GLY A 65 7.46 -15.74 12.66
C GLY A 65 7.96 -15.21 11.32
N LEU A 66 7.13 -14.46 10.57
CA LEU A 66 7.49 -13.90 9.27
C LEU A 66 8.21 -12.56 9.42
N ALA A 67 9.12 -12.27 8.49
CA ALA A 67 9.70 -10.94 8.36
C ALA A 67 8.64 -9.93 7.89
N TYR A 68 8.71 -8.70 8.43
CA TYR A 68 7.78 -7.63 8.06
C TYR A 68 8.48 -6.27 8.01
N LEU A 69 8.31 -5.57 6.89
CA LEU A 69 8.76 -4.20 6.68
C LEU A 69 7.56 -3.29 6.49
N ARG A 70 7.51 -2.18 7.23
CA ARG A 70 6.61 -1.04 7.03
C ARG A 70 7.40 0.24 7.09
N PHE A 71 7.06 1.20 6.26
CA PHE A 71 7.80 2.46 6.16
C PHE A 71 6.87 3.61 5.77
N ASP A 72 7.33 4.83 6.00
CA ASP A 72 6.68 6.06 5.57
C ASP A 72 7.35 6.56 4.30
N TYR A 73 6.56 6.99 3.32
CA TYR A 73 7.14 7.66 2.15
C TYR A 73 7.81 8.98 2.53
N SER A 74 8.71 9.50 1.70
CA SER A 74 9.30 10.82 1.90
C SER A 74 8.22 11.89 2.06
N GLY A 75 8.33 12.72 3.11
CA GLY A 75 7.36 13.75 3.45
C GLY A 75 6.09 13.25 4.15
N THR A 76 6.01 11.97 4.56
CA THR A 76 4.87 11.43 5.32
C THR A 76 5.34 10.87 6.66
N GLY A 77 4.41 10.75 7.62
CA GLY A 77 4.63 10.11 8.91
C GLY A 77 5.90 10.60 9.60
N SER A 78 6.80 9.66 9.92
CA SER A 78 8.10 9.91 10.57
C SER A 78 9.25 10.13 9.59
N SER A 79 9.02 10.02 8.28
CA SER A 79 10.03 10.31 7.26
C SER A 79 10.30 11.81 7.12
N GLY A 80 11.53 12.13 6.74
CA GLY A 80 11.91 13.51 6.42
C GLY A 80 11.34 13.99 5.10
N GLY A 81 11.33 15.32 4.90
CA GLY A 81 10.81 16.00 3.72
C GLY A 81 9.48 16.70 3.99
N ASP A 82 8.91 17.28 2.93
CA ASP A 82 7.62 17.95 2.98
C ASP A 82 6.63 17.13 2.14
N PHE A 83 5.42 16.92 2.67
CA PHE A 83 4.33 16.27 1.94
C PHE A 83 4.01 16.97 0.62
N ALA A 84 4.15 18.31 0.59
CA ALA A 84 3.96 19.10 -0.61
C ALA A 84 4.93 18.74 -1.76
N ASP A 85 6.08 18.17 -1.46
CA ASP A 85 7.05 17.69 -2.45
C ASP A 85 6.79 16.26 -2.92
N GLY A 86 5.81 15.57 -2.30
CA GLY A 86 5.41 14.23 -2.64
C GLY A 86 4.89 14.11 -4.07
N THR A 87 5.35 13.08 -4.77
CA THR A 87 4.83 12.66 -6.07
C THR A 87 4.69 11.14 -6.09
N LEU A 88 3.79 10.62 -6.89
CA LEU A 88 3.61 9.18 -7.00
C LEU A 88 4.89 8.48 -7.49
N THR A 89 5.63 9.12 -8.40
CA THR A 89 6.91 8.60 -8.89
C THR A 89 7.98 8.59 -7.80
N ARG A 90 8.06 9.60 -6.94
CA ARG A 90 8.98 9.64 -5.80
C ARG A 90 8.64 8.55 -4.78
N TRP A 91 7.37 8.39 -4.44
CA TRP A 91 6.92 7.38 -3.48
C TRP A 91 7.06 5.95 -4.01
N LEU A 92 6.91 5.76 -5.32
CA LEU A 92 7.29 4.49 -5.94
C LEU A 92 8.81 4.22 -5.81
N ASP A 93 9.64 5.24 -5.98
CA ASP A 93 11.09 5.12 -5.81
C ASP A 93 11.47 4.83 -4.34
N ASP A 94 10.80 5.47 -3.36
CA ASP A 94 10.94 5.15 -1.94
C ASP A 94 10.62 3.67 -1.67
N ALA A 95 9.51 3.16 -2.24
CA ALA A 95 9.10 1.77 -2.08
C ALA A 95 10.11 0.78 -2.69
N LEU A 96 10.59 1.08 -3.90
CA LEU A 96 11.62 0.26 -4.56
C LEU A 96 12.92 0.25 -3.77
N SER A 97 13.35 1.42 -3.26
CA SER A 97 14.56 1.54 -2.45
C SER A 97 14.43 0.77 -1.13
N ALA A 98 13.27 0.84 -0.46
CA ALA A 98 13.01 0.07 0.75
C ALA A 98 13.08 -1.45 0.49
N ILE A 99 12.51 -1.93 -0.62
CA ILE A 99 12.56 -3.34 -1.02
C ILE A 99 14.00 -3.76 -1.35
N ASP A 100 14.75 -2.93 -2.07
CA ASP A 100 16.07 -3.29 -2.56
C ASP A 100 17.17 -3.20 -1.50
N LEU A 101 17.05 -2.25 -0.55
CA LEU A 101 18.09 -1.97 0.46
C LEU A 101 17.84 -2.63 1.81
N LEU A 102 16.56 -2.89 2.18
CA LEU A 102 16.22 -3.36 3.52
C LEU A 102 15.76 -4.82 3.56
N VAL A 103 15.46 -5.42 2.41
CA VAL A 103 14.89 -6.77 2.34
C VAL A 103 15.68 -7.65 1.40
N GLU A 104 16.03 -8.85 1.85
CA GLU A 104 16.59 -9.90 0.99
C GLU A 104 15.50 -10.90 0.58
N GLY A 105 15.70 -11.59 -0.56
CA GLY A 105 14.80 -12.64 -1.04
C GLY A 105 13.44 -12.14 -1.56
N PRO A 106 12.43 -13.01 -1.63
CA PRO A 106 11.12 -12.68 -2.17
C PRO A 106 10.30 -11.81 -1.20
N VAL A 107 9.45 -10.94 -1.75
CA VAL A 107 8.53 -10.10 -0.98
C VAL A 107 7.08 -10.38 -1.35
N LEU A 108 6.18 -10.31 -0.35
CA LEU A 108 4.74 -10.23 -0.50
C LEU A 108 4.33 -8.79 -0.19
N LEU A 109 3.88 -8.06 -1.21
CA LEU A 109 3.46 -6.67 -1.05
C LEU A 109 2.01 -6.58 -0.58
N VAL A 110 1.76 -5.77 0.44
CA VAL A 110 0.41 -5.43 0.91
C VAL A 110 0.21 -3.94 0.73
N GLY A 111 -0.55 -3.54 -0.29
CA GLY A 111 -0.78 -2.14 -0.62
C GLY A 111 -2.21 -1.70 -0.34
N SER A 112 -2.38 -0.62 0.42
CA SER A 112 -3.69 -0.02 0.70
C SER A 112 -3.93 1.21 -0.17
N SER A 113 -5.06 1.28 -0.89
CA SER A 113 -5.44 2.43 -1.71
C SER A 113 -4.35 2.80 -2.72
N MET A 114 -3.76 4.00 -2.64
CA MET A 114 -2.57 4.40 -3.42
C MET A 114 -1.42 3.41 -3.28
N GLY A 115 -1.21 2.83 -2.09
CA GLY A 115 -0.19 1.81 -1.86
C GLY A 115 -0.40 0.57 -2.72
N GLY A 116 -1.66 0.23 -3.06
CA GLY A 116 -1.99 -0.81 -4.03
C GLY A 116 -1.53 -0.46 -5.45
N TRP A 117 -1.67 0.79 -5.86
CA TRP A 117 -1.14 1.27 -7.15
C TRP A 117 0.40 1.19 -7.19
N ILE A 118 1.06 1.63 -6.11
CA ILE A 118 2.52 1.51 -5.96
C ILE A 118 2.96 0.04 -5.97
N ALA A 119 2.23 -0.87 -5.28
CA ALA A 119 2.52 -2.30 -5.28
C ALA A 119 2.52 -2.93 -6.68
N LEU A 120 1.53 -2.57 -7.51
CA LEU A 120 1.43 -3.04 -8.89
C LEU A 120 2.64 -2.56 -9.72
N HIS A 121 3.03 -1.29 -9.60
CA HIS A 121 4.24 -0.78 -10.26
C HIS A 121 5.53 -1.41 -9.73
N ALA A 122 5.62 -1.65 -8.42
CA ALA A 122 6.77 -2.33 -7.84
C ALA A 122 6.91 -3.75 -8.40
N ALA A 123 5.82 -4.49 -8.56
CA ALA A 123 5.84 -5.81 -9.18
C ALA A 123 6.30 -5.77 -10.65
N LEU A 124 5.83 -4.80 -11.43
CA LEU A 124 6.29 -4.62 -12.82
C LEU A 124 7.78 -4.29 -12.89
N LYS A 125 8.30 -3.52 -11.94
CA LYS A 125 9.72 -3.12 -11.90
C LYS A 125 10.64 -4.16 -11.23
N ARG A 126 10.11 -5.04 -10.39
CA ARG A 126 10.85 -6.07 -9.65
C ARG A 126 10.19 -7.45 -9.75
N PRO A 127 9.91 -7.97 -10.99
CA PRO A 127 9.14 -9.19 -11.17
C PRO A 127 9.78 -10.44 -10.55
N LYS A 128 11.10 -10.42 -10.33
CA LYS A 128 11.84 -11.52 -9.68
C LYS A 128 11.84 -11.42 -8.14
N ARG A 129 11.48 -10.26 -7.61
CA ARG A 129 11.44 -10.01 -6.16
C ARG A 129 10.02 -10.10 -5.61
N VAL A 130 9.03 -9.57 -6.33
CA VAL A 130 7.64 -9.57 -5.88
C VAL A 130 7.00 -10.93 -6.19
N ALA A 131 6.83 -11.73 -5.15
CA ALA A 131 6.30 -13.09 -5.24
C ALA A 131 4.76 -13.13 -5.14
N ALA A 132 4.12 -12.13 -4.51
CA ALA A 132 2.66 -11.99 -4.46
C ALA A 132 2.26 -10.56 -4.08
N ILE A 133 0.98 -10.22 -4.33
CA ILE A 133 0.40 -8.93 -3.98
C ILE A 133 -0.95 -9.12 -3.27
N VAL A 134 -1.19 -8.35 -2.21
CA VAL A 134 -2.51 -8.11 -1.63
C VAL A 134 -2.84 -6.63 -1.80
N GLY A 135 -3.84 -6.31 -2.61
CA GLY A 135 -4.37 -4.96 -2.80
C GLY A 135 -5.63 -4.75 -1.96
N VAL A 136 -5.60 -3.78 -1.03
CA VAL A 136 -6.74 -3.42 -0.17
C VAL A 136 -7.32 -2.11 -0.66
N ALA A 137 -8.55 -2.12 -1.18
CA ALA A 137 -9.17 -0.95 -1.81
C ALA A 137 -8.21 -0.25 -2.79
N ALA A 138 -7.45 -1.04 -3.57
CA ALA A 138 -6.39 -0.52 -4.43
C ALA A 138 -6.94 0.49 -5.45
N ALA A 139 -6.27 1.64 -5.56
CA ALA A 139 -6.72 2.81 -6.30
C ALA A 139 -5.78 3.21 -7.46
N PRO A 140 -5.50 2.31 -8.43
CA PRO A 140 -4.72 2.71 -9.59
C PRO A 140 -5.41 3.82 -10.38
N ASP A 141 -4.62 4.72 -10.93
CA ASP A 141 -5.06 5.84 -11.76
C ASP A 141 -6.05 6.82 -11.07
N PHE A 142 -6.12 6.83 -9.70
CA PHE A 142 -7.09 7.67 -9.00
C PHE A 142 -6.87 9.18 -9.27
N THR A 143 -5.70 9.59 -9.69
CA THR A 143 -5.44 10.96 -10.14
C THR A 143 -6.25 11.38 -11.36
N ASP A 144 -6.79 10.42 -12.12
CA ASP A 144 -7.64 10.67 -13.26
C ASP A 144 -9.13 10.74 -12.93
N TRP A 145 -9.59 9.92 -11.99
CA TRP A 145 -11.01 9.74 -11.72
C TRP A 145 -11.43 10.11 -10.28
N GLY A 146 -10.47 10.23 -9.33
CA GLY A 146 -10.73 10.39 -7.91
C GLY A 146 -11.04 11.84 -7.46
N TYR A 147 -11.13 12.81 -8.37
CA TYR A 147 -11.33 14.22 -8.00
C TYR A 147 -12.58 14.82 -8.61
N THR A 148 -13.28 15.65 -7.83
CA THR A 148 -14.45 16.39 -8.30
C THR A 148 -14.05 17.49 -9.30
N PRO A 149 -15.02 18.01 -10.10
CA PRO A 149 -14.74 19.14 -10.98
C PRO A 149 -14.19 20.37 -10.24
N GLU A 150 -14.70 20.65 -9.03
CA GLU A 150 -14.27 21.78 -8.19
C GLU A 150 -12.82 21.59 -7.72
N GLN A 151 -12.45 20.37 -7.29
CA GLN A 151 -11.09 20.04 -6.91
C GLN A 151 -10.12 20.17 -8.09
N ARG A 152 -10.54 19.73 -9.29
CA ARG A 152 -9.75 19.88 -10.52
C ARG A 152 -9.57 21.35 -10.89
N GLN A 153 -10.64 22.17 -10.75
CA GLN A 153 -10.53 23.61 -10.99
C GLN A 153 -9.58 24.26 -9.98
N SER A 154 -9.64 23.90 -8.69
CA SER A 154 -8.72 24.39 -7.67
C SER A 154 -7.25 24.05 -7.98
N LEU A 155 -6.98 22.83 -8.49
CA LEU A 155 -5.62 22.46 -8.95
C LEU A 155 -5.11 23.34 -10.08
N ILE A 156 -5.99 23.80 -10.98
CA ILE A 156 -5.65 24.73 -12.08
C ILE A 156 -5.38 26.13 -11.53
N ASP A 157 -6.26 26.62 -10.65
CA ASP A 157 -6.24 28.02 -10.20
C ASP A 157 -5.17 28.29 -9.13
N THR A 158 -4.97 27.32 -8.21
CA THR A 158 -4.13 27.49 -7.01
C THR A 158 -3.05 26.42 -6.84
N ALA A 159 -2.94 25.48 -7.79
CA ALA A 159 -2.06 24.33 -7.75
C ALA A 159 -2.27 23.39 -6.54
N ARG A 160 -3.38 23.50 -5.81
CA ARG A 160 -3.74 22.65 -4.67
C ARG A 160 -5.23 22.69 -4.37
N PHE A 161 -5.69 21.70 -3.58
CA PHE A 161 -6.96 21.75 -2.86
C PHE A 161 -6.83 21.06 -1.50
N GLU A 162 -7.80 21.27 -0.63
CA GLU A 162 -7.85 20.71 0.71
C GLU A 162 -9.06 19.79 0.84
N THR A 163 -8.85 18.64 1.52
CA THR A 163 -9.90 17.70 1.89
C THR A 163 -9.93 17.57 3.40
N SER A 164 -11.12 17.66 3.99
CA SER A 164 -11.29 17.47 5.43
C SER A 164 -10.78 16.09 5.84
N ASN A 165 -10.02 16.05 6.94
CA ASN A 165 -9.60 14.78 7.50
C ASN A 165 -10.74 14.22 8.36
N ALA A 166 -11.22 13.02 8.00
CA ALA A 166 -12.33 12.36 8.70
C ALA A 166 -12.02 12.03 10.17
N ASP A 167 -10.74 11.97 10.54
CA ASP A 167 -10.28 11.72 11.92
C ASP A 167 -10.15 13.00 12.75
N GLY A 168 -10.59 14.16 12.23
CA GLY A 168 -10.51 15.46 12.92
C GLY A 168 -9.10 16.06 12.97
N GLY A 169 -8.14 15.49 12.26
CA GLY A 169 -6.81 16.06 12.07
C GLY A 169 -6.80 17.26 11.11
N PRO A 170 -5.61 17.84 10.84
CA PRO A 170 -5.49 18.90 9.85
C PRO A 170 -5.97 18.43 8.47
N PRO A 171 -6.51 19.35 7.63
CA PRO A 171 -6.91 19.00 6.27
C PRO A 171 -5.74 18.39 5.48
N LEU A 172 -6.06 17.39 4.66
CA LEU A 172 -5.11 16.83 3.71
C LEU A 172 -5.03 17.76 2.49
N VAL A 173 -3.84 18.28 2.20
CA VAL A 173 -3.58 19.15 1.07
C VAL A 173 -3.07 18.36 -0.12
N THR A 174 -3.83 18.29 -1.20
CA THR A 174 -3.41 17.66 -2.46
C THR A 174 -2.82 18.71 -3.40
N HIS A 175 -1.60 18.45 -3.88
CA HIS A 175 -0.84 19.36 -4.74
C HIS A 175 -0.89 18.91 -6.21
N ALA A 176 -0.94 19.87 -7.14
CA ALA A 176 -0.98 19.61 -8.58
C ALA A 176 0.18 18.73 -9.09
N ARG A 177 1.38 18.86 -8.49
CA ARG A 177 2.55 18.04 -8.83
C ARG A 177 2.32 16.56 -8.58
N PHE A 178 1.64 16.21 -7.47
CA PHE A 178 1.27 14.84 -7.17
C PHE A 178 0.32 14.30 -8.25
N VAL A 179 -0.75 15.04 -8.55
CA VAL A 179 -1.74 14.66 -9.56
C VAL A 179 -1.09 14.49 -10.94
N ALA A 180 -0.25 15.44 -11.34
CA ALA A 180 0.48 15.38 -12.61
C ALA A 180 1.41 14.16 -12.69
N SER A 181 2.03 13.76 -11.56
CA SER A 181 2.91 12.59 -11.53
C SER A 181 2.18 11.28 -11.78
N GLY A 182 0.88 11.21 -11.45
CA GLY A 182 0.06 10.03 -11.71
C GLY A 182 -0.09 9.71 -13.20
N ALA A 183 -0.07 10.73 -14.06
CA ALA A 183 -0.16 10.53 -15.50
C ALA A 183 0.95 9.64 -16.09
N ALA A 184 2.15 9.67 -15.49
CA ALA A 184 3.29 8.84 -15.90
C ALA A 184 3.15 7.37 -15.45
N LEU A 185 2.23 7.09 -14.53
CA LEU A 185 2.04 5.78 -13.91
C LEU A 185 0.65 5.19 -14.18
N ARG A 186 -0.07 5.68 -15.18
CA ARG A 186 -1.35 5.11 -15.61
C ARG A 186 -1.20 3.66 -16.05
N MET A 187 -2.15 2.83 -15.66
CA MET A 187 -2.08 1.40 -15.97
C MET A 187 -3.41 0.72 -16.32
N LEU A 188 -4.56 1.28 -15.94
CA LEU A 188 -5.86 0.61 -16.16
C LEU A 188 -6.35 0.59 -17.62
N HIS A 189 -5.66 1.26 -18.52
CA HIS A 189 -6.01 1.32 -19.95
C HIS A 189 -5.35 0.23 -20.81
N SER A 190 -4.52 -0.61 -20.21
CA SER A 190 -3.78 -1.68 -20.89
C SER A 190 -3.62 -2.90 -19.97
N PRO A 191 -3.29 -4.10 -20.52
CA PRO A 191 -2.97 -5.27 -19.71
C PRO A 191 -1.82 -4.97 -18.74
N ILE A 192 -1.97 -5.40 -17.50
CA ILE A 192 -0.97 -5.25 -16.44
C ILE A 192 -0.18 -6.57 -16.37
N LEU A 193 1.05 -6.56 -16.88
CA LEU A 193 1.88 -7.76 -17.08
C LEU A 193 2.53 -8.24 -15.77
N ILE A 194 1.70 -8.56 -14.79
CA ILE A 194 2.09 -9.15 -13.50
C ILE A 194 1.69 -10.63 -13.53
N ASP A 195 2.65 -11.52 -13.24
CA ASP A 195 2.46 -12.97 -13.29
C ASP A 195 2.32 -13.60 -11.89
N CYS A 196 2.71 -12.91 -10.84
CA CYS A 196 2.59 -13.43 -9.47
C CYS A 196 1.12 -13.46 -9.00
N PRO A 197 0.79 -14.30 -7.98
CA PRO A 197 -0.53 -14.33 -7.38
C PRO A 197 -0.96 -12.95 -6.83
N VAL A 198 -2.23 -12.59 -7.05
CA VAL A 198 -2.81 -11.33 -6.57
C VAL A 198 -4.11 -11.60 -5.81
N ARG A 199 -4.28 -10.96 -4.66
CA ARG A 199 -5.53 -10.91 -3.90
C ARG A 199 -5.98 -9.46 -3.81
N LEU A 200 -7.19 -9.20 -4.26
CA LEU A 200 -7.85 -7.89 -4.19
C LEU A 200 -8.93 -7.98 -3.12
N ILE A 201 -8.92 -7.05 -2.16
CA ILE A 201 -9.95 -6.94 -1.12
C ILE A 201 -10.58 -5.57 -1.27
N HIS A 202 -11.92 -5.53 -1.38
CA HIS A 202 -12.63 -4.28 -1.64
C HIS A 202 -13.97 -4.24 -0.91
N GLY A 203 -14.37 -3.07 -0.43
CA GLY A 203 -15.67 -2.85 0.19
C GLY A 203 -16.75 -2.54 -0.86
N ASP A 204 -17.96 -3.10 -0.74
CA ASP A 204 -19.04 -2.79 -1.68
C ASP A 204 -19.67 -1.40 -1.43
N LYS A 205 -19.28 -0.73 -0.35
CA LYS A 205 -19.67 0.63 0.04
C LYS A 205 -18.47 1.59 0.13
N ASP A 206 -17.43 1.30 -0.62
CA ASP A 206 -16.29 2.20 -0.77
C ASP A 206 -16.73 3.42 -1.60
N GLU A 207 -16.77 4.59 -0.94
CA GLU A 207 -17.16 5.87 -1.56
C GLU A 207 -15.97 6.61 -2.18
N ASP A 208 -14.73 6.23 -1.80
CA ASP A 208 -13.51 6.84 -2.31
C ASP A 208 -13.03 6.15 -3.59
N VAL A 209 -13.05 4.81 -3.62
CA VAL A 209 -12.64 3.99 -4.75
C VAL A 209 -13.82 3.15 -5.26
N PRO A 210 -14.40 3.51 -6.39
CA PRO A 210 -15.52 2.75 -6.97
C PRO A 210 -15.17 1.26 -7.13
N VAL A 211 -16.05 0.37 -6.71
CA VAL A 211 -15.85 -1.09 -6.79
C VAL A 211 -15.52 -1.57 -8.21
N GLY A 212 -15.94 -0.83 -9.23
CA GLY A 212 -15.60 -1.07 -10.64
C GLY A 212 -14.09 -1.07 -10.91
N VAL A 213 -13.29 -0.35 -10.09
CA VAL A 213 -11.83 -0.35 -10.19
C VAL A 213 -11.28 -1.73 -9.82
N ALA A 214 -11.82 -2.39 -8.79
CA ALA A 214 -11.41 -3.74 -8.40
C ALA A 214 -11.74 -4.77 -9.49
N PHE A 215 -12.90 -4.68 -10.13
CA PHE A 215 -13.25 -5.53 -11.28
C PHE A 215 -12.32 -5.25 -12.46
N LYS A 216 -12.01 -3.99 -12.74
CA LYS A 216 -11.08 -3.63 -13.81
C LYS A 216 -9.68 -4.18 -13.57
N LEU A 217 -9.18 -4.16 -12.32
CA LEU A 217 -7.92 -4.80 -11.94
C LEU A 217 -7.96 -6.31 -12.15
N LEU A 218 -9.05 -6.98 -11.71
CA LEU A 218 -9.23 -8.42 -11.91
C LEU A 218 -9.14 -8.81 -13.39
N GLU A 219 -9.72 -8.00 -14.29
CA GLU A 219 -9.68 -8.22 -15.74
C GLU A 219 -8.34 -7.89 -16.37
N SER A 220 -7.65 -6.84 -15.88
CA SER A 220 -6.45 -6.29 -16.54
C SER A 220 -5.15 -6.98 -16.14
N ILE A 221 -5.08 -7.60 -14.95
CA ILE A 221 -3.88 -8.30 -14.46
C ILE A 221 -3.70 -9.61 -15.23
N HIS A 222 -2.50 -9.81 -15.79
CA HIS A 222 -2.17 -10.97 -16.63
C HIS A 222 -2.11 -12.30 -15.85
N SER A 223 -1.77 -12.28 -14.58
CA SER A 223 -1.66 -13.48 -13.75
C SER A 223 -2.92 -14.35 -13.80
N GLY A 224 -2.75 -15.65 -13.94
CA GLY A 224 -3.83 -16.63 -13.84
C GLY A 224 -4.34 -16.88 -12.41
N ASP A 225 -3.68 -16.35 -11.39
CA ASP A 225 -4.07 -16.48 -9.97
C ASP A 225 -4.43 -15.11 -9.38
N VAL A 226 -5.51 -14.53 -9.86
CA VAL A 226 -6.11 -13.29 -9.32
C VAL A 226 -7.45 -13.61 -8.69
N GLN A 227 -7.66 -13.18 -7.45
CA GLN A 227 -8.92 -13.34 -6.72
C GLN A 227 -9.37 -12.00 -6.17
N LEU A 228 -10.67 -11.72 -6.29
CA LEU A 228 -11.32 -10.55 -5.73
C LEU A 228 -12.26 -10.99 -4.59
N HIS A 229 -12.02 -10.42 -3.40
CA HIS A 229 -12.87 -10.59 -2.23
C HIS A 229 -13.64 -9.29 -1.97
N LEU A 230 -14.94 -9.30 -2.23
CA LEU A 230 -15.82 -8.18 -1.91
C LEU A 230 -16.39 -8.34 -0.51
N ILE A 231 -16.21 -7.31 0.31
CA ILE A 231 -16.72 -7.27 1.67
C ILE A 231 -18.02 -6.46 1.70
N LYS A 232 -19.10 -7.13 2.09
CA LYS A 232 -20.43 -6.51 2.20
C LYS A 232 -20.45 -5.42 3.25
N LEU A 233 -20.97 -4.23 2.92
CA LEU A 233 -20.97 -3.03 3.76
C LEU A 233 -19.58 -2.55 4.19
N GLY A 234 -18.53 -3.01 3.51
CA GLY A 234 -17.16 -2.52 3.69
C GLY A 234 -17.02 -1.13 3.09
N ASP A 235 -16.40 -0.23 3.84
CA ASP A 235 -16.01 1.12 3.41
C ASP A 235 -14.58 1.12 2.83
N HIS A 236 -14.06 2.30 2.45
CA HIS A 236 -12.70 2.44 1.93
C HIS A 236 -11.62 2.02 2.93
N ARG A 237 -11.84 2.26 4.22
CA ARG A 237 -10.84 1.97 5.25
C ARG A 237 -10.61 0.49 5.47
N LEU A 238 -11.64 -0.35 5.36
CA LEU A 238 -11.57 -1.79 5.58
C LEU A 238 -10.80 -2.12 6.88
N SER A 239 -11.17 -1.46 7.99
CA SER A 239 -10.44 -1.53 9.26
C SER A 239 -11.25 -2.15 10.40
N LYS A 240 -12.48 -2.63 10.13
CA LYS A 240 -13.28 -3.37 11.13
C LYS A 240 -12.68 -4.76 11.37
N PRO A 241 -12.92 -5.39 12.53
CA PRO A 241 -12.31 -6.67 12.89
C PRO A 241 -12.45 -7.76 11.82
N HIS A 242 -13.63 -7.95 11.24
CA HIS A 242 -13.86 -8.96 10.20
C HIS A 242 -13.19 -8.62 8.85
N GLU A 243 -12.99 -7.33 8.58
CA GLU A 243 -12.29 -6.84 7.38
C GLU A 243 -10.77 -7.07 7.51
N ILE A 244 -10.22 -6.79 8.69
CA ILE A 244 -8.83 -7.13 9.04
C ILE A 244 -8.62 -8.65 9.01
N GLU A 245 -9.55 -9.44 9.52
CA GLU A 245 -9.47 -10.91 9.46
C GLU A 245 -9.40 -11.40 8.00
N ALA A 246 -10.19 -10.82 7.10
CA ALA A 246 -10.15 -11.15 5.68
C ALA A 246 -8.80 -10.80 5.04
N LEU A 247 -8.22 -9.64 5.39
CA LEU A 247 -6.89 -9.23 4.97
C LEU A 247 -5.81 -10.21 5.46
N ILE A 248 -5.79 -10.51 6.75
CA ILE A 248 -4.81 -11.43 7.35
C ILE A 248 -4.92 -12.82 6.74
N ARG A 249 -6.14 -13.33 6.50
CA ARG A 249 -6.35 -14.62 5.84
C ARG A 249 -5.78 -14.64 4.43
N ALA A 250 -5.96 -13.56 3.64
CA ALA A 250 -5.40 -13.47 2.30
C ALA A 250 -3.86 -13.48 2.32
N ILE A 251 -3.24 -12.76 3.27
CA ILE A 251 -1.79 -12.76 3.47
C ILE A 251 -1.31 -14.15 3.87
N ALA A 252 -1.95 -14.80 4.85
CA ALA A 252 -1.55 -16.11 5.36
C ALA A 252 -1.54 -17.17 4.25
N VAL A 253 -2.60 -17.25 3.44
CA VAL A 253 -2.71 -18.20 2.32
C VAL A 253 -1.60 -17.99 1.29
N LEU A 254 -1.26 -16.74 0.98
CA LEU A 254 -0.18 -16.44 0.03
C LEU A 254 1.20 -16.72 0.65
N ALA A 255 1.42 -16.37 1.91
CA ALA A 255 2.68 -16.64 2.59
C ALA A 255 2.96 -18.15 2.69
N GLU A 256 1.96 -18.96 3.05
CA GLU A 256 2.06 -20.43 3.08
C GLU A 256 2.40 -21.03 1.69
N LYS A 257 1.79 -20.49 0.63
CA LYS A 257 2.07 -20.93 -0.75
C LYS A 257 3.50 -20.64 -1.20
N LEU A 258 4.16 -19.66 -0.59
CA LEU A 258 5.49 -19.15 -0.95
C LEU A 258 6.61 -19.61 0.00
N SER A 259 6.28 -20.40 1.04
CA SER A 259 7.21 -20.93 2.06
C SER A 259 7.97 -22.19 1.64
#